data_79d1140759a03c63f450b225e0d5f457
#
_entry.id   79d1140759a03c63f450b225e0d5f457
#
_cell.length_a   1.000
_cell.length_b   1.000
_cell.length_c   1.000
_cell.angle_alpha   90.00
_cell.angle_beta   90.00
_cell.angle_gamma   90.00
#
_symmetry.space_group_name_H-M   'P 1'
#
loop_
_entity.id
_entity.type
_entity.pdbx_description
1 polymer ?
#
loop_
_entity_poly.entity_id
_entity_poly.type
_entity_poly.pdbx_seq_one_letter_code
_entity_poly.pdbx_strand_id
1 'polypeptide(L)'
;MGSISHGGHERGKRGDGDLTRARILESAGQLAAECGYANMTSKQVCERAHVNMAAVNYHFGSREGLYAAVLAEAHDRLFTLERLRQILAEGTAREKLSRTLDELLAHLHGPRSWHVRVLAREFFSPAGFVDPFLQEKVHPKARLLRGLLSEITGIPQEASQLDCCIASSMGTCMMLIMLDPAFANSLFPNLAEKSASLDQMVKDFIFAGLDDAAAKWR
;
A
#
# COMPACT_ATOMS: atom_id res chain seq x y z
N MET A 1 33.90 9.91 45.80
CA MET A 1 34.45 8.87 44.91
C MET A 1 33.37 8.46 43.98
N GLY A 2 33.58 8.77 42.73
CA GLY A 2 32.55 8.80 41.70
C GLY A 2 32.10 7.45 41.19
N SER A 3 30.84 7.37 40.86
CA SER A 3 30.25 6.29 40.07
C SER A 3 30.06 6.79 38.65
N ILE A 4 30.79 6.22 37.70
CA ILE A 4 30.80 6.59 36.30
C ILE A 4 29.63 5.87 35.62
N SER A 5 28.74 6.69 35.04
CA SER A 5 27.59 6.29 34.24
C SER A 5 28.02 5.57 32.94
N HIS A 6 27.59 4.31 32.76
CA HIS A 6 27.72 3.52 31.52
C HIS A 6 26.41 3.54 30.73
N GLY A 7 26.01 4.71 30.24
CA GLY A 7 24.75 4.86 29.50
C GLY A 7 24.84 5.22 28.02
N GLY A 8 26.08 5.34 27.46
CA GLY A 8 26.30 5.90 26.12
C GLY A 8 26.36 4.90 24.94
N HIS A 9 26.56 3.60 25.19
CA HIS A 9 26.94 2.64 24.14
C HIS A 9 25.74 1.89 23.49
N GLU A 10 24.59 1.82 24.14
CA GLU A 10 23.42 1.10 23.60
C GLU A 10 22.58 1.91 22.61
N ARG A 11 22.54 3.24 22.73
CA ARG A 11 21.78 4.10 21.78
C ARG A 11 22.43 4.17 20.41
N GLY A 12 23.74 4.17 20.29
CA GLY A 12 24.46 4.18 19.01
C GLY A 12 24.25 2.89 18.20
N LYS A 13 24.22 1.74 18.88
CA LYS A 13 24.10 0.42 18.24
C LYS A 13 22.70 0.12 17.69
N ARG A 14 21.63 0.63 18.33
CA ARG A 14 20.26 0.52 17.83
C ARG A 14 20.03 1.39 16.60
N GLY A 15 20.50 2.63 16.59
CA GLY A 15 20.39 3.53 15.44
C GLY A 15 21.11 3.03 14.19
N ASP A 16 22.29 2.39 14.34
CA ASP A 16 23.04 1.84 13.22
C ASP A 16 22.36 0.58 12.62
N GLY A 17 21.75 -0.25 13.48
CA GLY A 17 20.94 -1.39 13.04
C GLY A 17 19.70 -0.96 12.25
N ASP A 18 18.99 0.06 12.71
CA ASP A 18 17.79 0.59 12.03
C ASP A 18 18.13 1.21 10.68
N LEU A 19 19.24 1.95 10.59
CA LEU A 19 19.74 2.50 9.33
C LEU A 19 20.14 1.40 8.33
N THR A 20 20.78 0.35 8.81
CA THR A 20 21.16 -0.80 7.98
C THR A 20 19.92 -1.53 7.47
N ARG A 21 18.93 -1.77 8.34
CA ARG A 21 17.65 -2.37 7.96
C ARG A 21 16.93 -1.54 6.88
N ALA A 22 16.87 -0.23 7.05
CA ALA A 22 16.24 0.68 6.09
C ALA A 22 16.95 0.65 4.73
N ARG A 23 18.30 0.65 4.70
CA ARG A 23 19.07 0.54 3.44
C ARG A 23 18.84 -0.77 2.70
N ILE A 24 18.77 -1.88 3.42
CA ILE A 24 18.45 -3.18 2.83
C ILE A 24 17.05 -3.16 2.22
N LEU A 25 16.06 -2.66 2.97
CA LEU A 25 14.67 -2.59 2.54
C LEU A 25 14.50 -1.71 1.29
N GLU A 26 15.11 -0.53 1.27
CA GLU A 26 15.10 0.38 0.13
C GLU A 26 15.73 -0.27 -1.11
N SER A 27 16.90 -0.91 -0.96
CA SER A 27 17.59 -1.59 -2.05
C SER A 27 16.79 -2.77 -2.60
N ALA A 28 16.17 -3.55 -1.72
CA ALA A 28 15.31 -4.67 -2.10
C ALA A 28 14.03 -4.19 -2.80
N GLY A 29 13.41 -3.12 -2.30
CA GLY A 29 12.23 -2.51 -2.92
C GLY A 29 12.50 -2.00 -4.34
N GLN A 30 13.61 -1.31 -4.55
CA GLN A 30 14.04 -0.86 -5.88
C GLN A 30 14.28 -2.03 -6.82
N LEU A 31 15.02 -3.06 -6.40
CA LEU A 31 15.26 -4.28 -7.19
C LEU A 31 13.96 -5.01 -7.52
N ALA A 32 13.09 -5.19 -6.54
CA ALA A 32 11.79 -5.82 -6.75
C ALA A 32 10.92 -5.03 -7.76
N ALA A 33 10.96 -3.70 -7.71
CA ALA A 33 10.28 -2.85 -8.67
C ALA A 33 10.88 -2.94 -10.08
N GLU A 34 12.19 -3.15 -10.21
CA GLU A 34 12.89 -3.28 -11.48
C GLU A 34 12.67 -4.64 -12.15
N CYS A 35 12.87 -5.74 -11.42
CA CYS A 35 12.92 -7.08 -12.00
C CYS A 35 11.89 -8.08 -11.42
N GLY A 36 11.13 -7.71 -10.41
CA GLY A 36 10.20 -8.59 -9.70
C GLY A 36 10.87 -9.53 -8.71
N TYR A 37 10.07 -10.13 -7.83
CA TYR A 37 10.56 -11.08 -6.82
C TYR A 37 11.35 -12.25 -7.43
N ALA A 38 10.85 -12.85 -8.50
CA ALA A 38 11.45 -14.04 -9.10
C ALA A 38 12.93 -13.82 -9.50
N ASN A 39 13.26 -12.63 -9.99
CA ASN A 39 14.59 -12.27 -10.48
C ASN A 39 15.45 -11.49 -9.47
N MET A 40 14.88 -11.05 -8.33
CA MET A 40 15.60 -10.40 -7.26
C MET A 40 16.39 -11.44 -6.46
N THR A 41 17.71 -11.33 -6.39
CA THR A 41 18.56 -12.20 -5.58
C THR A 41 19.07 -11.49 -4.33
N SER A 42 19.26 -12.24 -3.24
CA SER A 42 19.86 -11.68 -2.02
C SER A 42 21.28 -11.12 -2.25
N LYS A 43 22.02 -11.67 -3.22
CA LYS A 43 23.35 -11.15 -3.60
C LYS A 43 23.24 -9.74 -4.18
N GLN A 44 22.32 -9.51 -5.12
CA GLN A 44 22.08 -8.17 -5.70
C GLN A 44 21.65 -7.16 -4.63
N VAL A 45 20.82 -7.60 -3.66
CA VAL A 45 20.42 -6.74 -2.54
C VAL A 45 21.63 -6.37 -1.68
N CYS A 46 22.49 -7.34 -1.32
CA CYS A 46 23.71 -7.08 -0.56
C CYS A 46 24.64 -6.09 -1.27
N GLU A 47 24.86 -6.28 -2.55
CA GLU A 47 25.70 -5.40 -3.39
C GLU A 47 25.15 -3.96 -3.42
N ARG A 48 23.86 -3.81 -3.68
CA ARG A 48 23.19 -2.48 -3.75
C ARG A 48 23.14 -1.78 -2.39
N ALA A 49 22.87 -2.53 -1.32
CA ALA A 49 22.80 -2.00 0.04
C ALA A 49 24.17 -1.80 0.70
N HIS A 50 25.26 -2.26 0.07
CA HIS A 50 26.60 -2.28 0.64
C HIS A 50 26.67 -3.00 2.01
N VAL A 51 26.08 -4.19 2.08
CA VAL A 51 26.05 -5.05 3.27
C VAL A 51 26.44 -6.48 2.93
N ASN A 52 26.75 -7.29 3.94
CA ASN A 52 26.95 -8.73 3.76
C ASN A 52 25.62 -9.51 3.94
N MET A 53 25.62 -10.78 3.53
CA MET A 53 24.47 -11.68 3.64
C MET A 53 24.02 -11.89 5.09
N ALA A 54 24.95 -11.87 6.05
CA ALA A 54 24.61 -12.03 7.47
C ALA A 54 23.72 -10.90 7.97
N ALA A 55 23.91 -9.66 7.49
CA ALA A 55 23.05 -8.54 7.84
C ALA A 55 21.63 -8.71 7.28
N VAL A 56 21.49 -9.18 6.04
CA VAL A 56 20.18 -9.47 5.45
C VAL A 56 19.44 -10.55 6.25
N ASN A 57 20.12 -11.67 6.55
CA ASN A 57 19.55 -12.75 7.33
C ASN A 57 19.21 -12.33 8.77
N TYR A 58 20.03 -11.49 9.39
CA TYR A 58 19.77 -10.95 10.72
C TYR A 58 18.50 -10.12 10.79
N HIS A 59 18.28 -9.24 9.81
CA HIS A 59 17.15 -8.31 9.82
C HIS A 59 15.84 -8.89 9.27
N PHE A 60 15.91 -9.86 8.35
CA PHE A 60 14.76 -10.32 7.61
C PHE A 60 14.60 -11.86 7.59
N GLY A 61 15.53 -12.60 8.14
CA GLY A 61 15.49 -14.05 8.24
C GLY A 61 15.77 -14.77 6.92
N SER A 62 14.95 -14.49 5.90
CA SER A 62 15.05 -15.12 4.59
C SER A 62 14.78 -14.11 3.45
N ARG A 63 14.94 -14.57 2.20
CA ARG A 63 14.56 -13.79 1.01
C ARG A 63 13.05 -13.52 0.96
N GLU A 64 12.25 -14.48 1.34
CA GLU A 64 10.80 -14.39 1.48
C GLU A 64 10.42 -13.37 2.55
N GLY A 65 11.08 -13.43 3.72
CA GLY A 65 10.88 -12.47 4.80
C GLY A 65 11.27 -11.04 4.41
N LEU A 66 12.36 -10.87 3.65
CA LEU A 66 12.74 -9.59 3.09
C LEU A 66 11.68 -9.06 2.13
N TYR A 67 11.17 -9.90 1.22
CA TYR A 67 10.15 -9.48 0.26
C TYR A 67 8.81 -9.18 0.93
N ALA A 68 8.41 -9.95 1.93
CA ALA A 68 7.23 -9.65 2.74
C ALA A 68 7.35 -8.27 3.43
N ALA A 69 8.55 -7.93 3.93
CA ALA A 69 8.82 -6.59 4.48
C ALA A 69 8.76 -5.48 3.42
N VAL A 70 9.23 -5.75 2.18
CA VAL A 70 9.11 -4.83 1.04
C VAL A 70 7.65 -4.57 0.71
N LEU A 71 6.81 -5.62 0.64
CA LEU A 71 5.37 -5.46 0.40
C LEU A 71 4.67 -4.70 1.52
N ALA A 72 5.02 -5.00 2.78
CA ALA A 72 4.47 -4.31 3.94
C ALA A 72 4.79 -2.80 3.92
N GLU A 73 6.05 -2.44 3.67
CA GLU A 73 6.47 -1.04 3.51
C GLU A 73 5.74 -0.35 2.36
N ALA A 74 5.69 -1.02 1.20
CA ALA A 74 5.02 -0.49 0.02
C ALA A 74 3.53 -0.22 0.26
N HIS A 75 2.85 -1.13 0.96
CA HIS A 75 1.44 -1.00 1.28
C HIS A 75 1.17 0.07 2.35
N ASP A 76 2.03 0.15 3.38
CA ASP A 76 1.91 1.18 4.42
C ASP A 76 2.24 2.58 3.87
N ARG A 77 3.08 2.67 2.83
CA ARG A 77 3.37 3.94 2.14
C ARG A 77 2.18 4.47 1.35
N LEU A 78 1.32 3.58 0.82
CA LEU A 78 0.06 4.01 0.24
C LEU A 78 -0.90 4.47 1.32
N PHE A 79 -1.02 3.69 2.40
CA PHE A 79 -2.07 3.93 3.37
C PHE A 79 -1.91 3.06 4.63
N THR A 80 -1.62 3.65 5.77
CA THR A 80 -1.49 2.91 7.03
C THR A 80 -2.84 2.58 7.65
N LEU A 81 -2.92 1.49 8.43
CA LEU A 81 -4.13 1.14 9.19
C LEU A 81 -4.50 2.24 10.20
N GLU A 82 -3.49 2.85 10.82
CA GLU A 82 -3.68 3.95 11.78
C GLU A 82 -4.28 5.18 11.08
N ARG A 83 -3.75 5.55 9.91
CA ARG A 83 -4.31 6.65 9.12
C ARG A 83 -5.76 6.40 8.73
N LEU A 84 -6.09 5.16 8.32
CA LEU A 84 -7.48 4.80 8.04
C LEU A 84 -8.38 4.96 9.26
N ARG A 85 -7.95 4.47 10.43
CA ARG A 85 -8.72 4.63 11.67
C ARG A 85 -8.97 6.10 12.01
N GLN A 86 -7.97 6.96 11.85
CA GLN A 86 -8.12 8.41 12.05
C GLN A 86 -9.15 9.02 11.10
N ILE A 87 -9.11 8.66 9.81
CA ILE A 87 -10.10 9.14 8.83
C ILE A 87 -11.52 8.66 9.19
N LEU A 88 -11.64 7.44 9.70
CA LEU A 88 -12.93 6.84 10.05
C LEU A 88 -13.48 7.27 11.42
N ALA A 89 -12.72 8.01 12.23
CA ALA A 89 -13.12 8.39 13.56
C ALA A 89 -14.29 9.39 13.59
N GLU A 90 -14.36 10.32 12.62
CA GLU A 90 -15.31 11.42 12.63
C GLU A 90 -16.01 11.63 11.28
N GLY A 91 -17.22 12.15 11.33
CA GLY A 91 -18.03 12.49 10.16
C GLY A 91 -19.00 11.40 9.73
N THR A 92 -19.78 11.69 8.72
CA THR A 92 -20.71 10.74 8.07
C THR A 92 -19.97 9.69 7.29
N ALA A 93 -20.61 8.55 7.02
CA ALA A 93 -20.00 7.47 6.23
C ALA A 93 -19.51 7.94 4.85
N ARG A 94 -20.26 8.83 4.20
CA ARG A 94 -19.87 9.39 2.89
C ARG A 94 -18.65 10.32 2.98
N GLU A 95 -18.57 11.14 4.02
CA GLU A 95 -17.38 11.99 4.27
C GLU A 95 -16.14 11.15 4.57
N LYS A 96 -16.29 10.08 5.37
CA LYS A 96 -15.21 9.13 5.65
C LYS A 96 -14.70 8.48 4.38
N LEU A 97 -15.59 8.00 3.52
CA LEU A 97 -15.20 7.42 2.23
C LEU A 97 -14.54 8.47 1.33
N SER A 98 -15.11 9.68 1.22
CA SER A 98 -14.52 10.76 0.43
C SER A 98 -13.08 11.05 0.84
N ARG A 99 -12.82 11.21 2.15
CA ARG A 99 -11.45 11.43 2.68
C ARG A 99 -10.53 10.23 2.43
N THR A 100 -11.06 9.00 2.51
CA THR A 100 -10.30 7.79 2.19
C THR A 100 -9.88 7.77 0.71
N LEU A 101 -10.77 8.15 -0.18
CA LEU A 101 -10.50 8.27 -1.61
C LEU A 101 -9.49 9.41 -1.88
N ASP A 102 -9.60 10.56 -1.21
CA ASP A 102 -8.64 11.67 -1.34
C ASP A 102 -7.22 11.23 -0.96
N GLU A 103 -7.08 10.49 0.14
CA GLU A 103 -5.78 9.96 0.58
C GLU A 103 -5.16 8.99 -0.45
N LEU A 104 -5.98 8.10 -1.03
CA LEU A 104 -5.52 7.18 -2.06
C LEU A 104 -5.17 7.89 -3.38
N LEU A 105 -6.06 8.79 -3.83
CA LEU A 105 -5.87 9.49 -5.11
C LEU A 105 -4.71 10.48 -5.07
N ALA A 106 -4.32 10.97 -3.89
CA ALA A 106 -3.12 11.79 -3.75
C ALA A 106 -1.85 11.12 -4.33
N HIS A 107 -1.80 9.79 -4.35
CA HIS A 107 -0.69 9.04 -4.97
C HIS A 107 -0.64 9.15 -6.50
N LEU A 108 -1.71 9.61 -7.17
CA LEU A 108 -1.71 9.89 -8.61
C LEU A 108 -0.81 11.08 -8.96
N HIS A 109 -0.70 12.05 -8.05
CA HIS A 109 -0.03 13.33 -8.28
C HIS A 109 1.45 13.33 -7.90
N GLY A 110 1.90 12.28 -7.19
CA GLY A 110 3.28 12.13 -6.72
C GLY A 110 4.20 11.43 -7.72
N PRO A 111 5.54 11.54 -7.51
CA PRO A 111 6.49 10.74 -8.28
C PRO A 111 6.26 9.25 -8.03
N ARG A 112 6.35 8.44 -9.08
CA ARG A 112 6.21 6.98 -8.95
C ARG A 112 7.40 6.40 -8.20
N SER A 113 7.18 6.15 -6.91
CA SER A 113 8.13 5.45 -6.05
C SER A 113 8.19 3.95 -6.41
N TRP A 114 9.24 3.28 -5.96
CA TRP A 114 9.34 1.82 -6.08
C TRP A 114 8.17 1.11 -5.38
N HIS A 115 7.59 1.71 -4.34
CA HIS A 115 6.47 1.17 -3.58
C HIS A 115 5.26 0.86 -4.47
N VAL A 116 4.83 1.83 -5.27
CA VAL A 116 3.70 1.65 -6.21
C VAL A 116 4.03 0.59 -7.26
N ARG A 117 5.27 0.60 -7.79
CA ARG A 117 5.68 -0.36 -8.82
C ARG A 117 5.73 -1.80 -8.31
N VAL A 118 6.19 -2.01 -7.08
CA VAL A 118 6.20 -3.34 -6.44
C VAL A 118 4.78 -3.85 -6.24
N LEU A 119 3.88 -3.02 -5.72
CA LEU A 119 2.47 -3.40 -5.51
C LEU A 119 1.76 -3.69 -6.84
N ALA A 120 2.02 -2.91 -7.89
CA ALA A 120 1.48 -3.18 -9.21
C ALA A 120 1.95 -4.56 -9.74
N ARG A 121 3.24 -4.86 -9.60
CA ARG A 121 3.78 -6.18 -9.98
C ARG A 121 3.15 -7.31 -9.19
N GLU A 122 3.03 -7.16 -7.88
CA GLU A 122 2.44 -8.18 -7.01
C GLU A 122 0.95 -8.39 -7.32
N PHE A 123 0.22 -7.33 -7.65
CA PHE A 123 -1.19 -7.42 -8.04
C PHE A 123 -1.40 -8.24 -9.33
N PHE A 124 -0.53 -8.07 -10.33
CA PHE A 124 -0.64 -8.78 -11.62
C PHE A 124 0.12 -10.11 -11.66
N SER A 125 1.08 -10.33 -10.78
CA SER A 125 1.90 -11.55 -10.73
C SER A 125 2.33 -11.86 -9.30
N PRO A 126 1.40 -12.38 -8.47
CA PRO A 126 1.64 -12.62 -7.05
C PRO A 126 2.77 -13.62 -6.81
N ALA A 127 3.64 -13.31 -5.85
CA ALA A 127 4.55 -14.31 -5.28
C ALA A 127 3.75 -15.26 -4.38
N GLY A 128 3.88 -16.57 -4.56
CA GLY A 128 3.02 -17.58 -3.95
C GLY A 128 3.07 -17.73 -2.41
N PHE A 129 3.64 -16.76 -1.68
CA PHE A 129 3.80 -16.78 -0.21
C PHE A 129 3.33 -15.47 0.47
N VAL A 130 2.42 -14.74 -0.17
CA VAL A 130 1.95 -13.42 0.33
C VAL A 130 0.88 -13.51 1.43
N ASP A 131 0.41 -14.69 1.80
CA ASP A 131 -0.65 -14.86 2.81
C ASP A 131 -0.39 -14.12 4.14
N PRO A 132 0.81 -14.19 4.76
CA PRO A 132 1.08 -13.44 6.00
C PRO A 132 0.94 -11.92 5.81
N PHE A 133 1.41 -11.38 4.69
CA PHE A 133 1.27 -9.98 4.35
C PHE A 133 -0.21 -9.60 4.19
N LEU A 134 -1.01 -10.41 3.48
CA LEU A 134 -2.44 -10.16 3.32
C LEU A 134 -3.16 -10.14 4.67
N GLN A 135 -2.88 -11.12 5.55
CA GLN A 135 -3.50 -11.22 6.88
C GLN A 135 -3.15 -10.02 7.76
N GLU A 136 -1.91 -9.61 7.78
CA GLU A 136 -1.43 -8.56 8.67
C GLU A 136 -1.73 -7.14 8.15
N LYS A 137 -1.55 -6.89 6.87
CA LYS A 137 -1.56 -5.54 6.29
C LYS A 137 -2.81 -5.20 5.50
N VAL A 138 -3.38 -6.16 4.78
CA VAL A 138 -4.50 -5.90 3.86
C VAL A 138 -5.84 -6.15 4.51
N HIS A 139 -6.05 -7.32 5.10
CA HIS A 139 -7.35 -7.71 5.67
C HIS A 139 -7.88 -6.77 6.77
N PRO A 140 -7.05 -6.22 7.69
CA PRO A 140 -7.56 -5.27 8.68
C PRO A 140 -8.16 -4.01 8.04
N LYS A 141 -7.51 -3.48 7.00
CA LYS A 141 -8.02 -2.32 6.26
C LYS A 141 -9.27 -2.66 5.44
N ALA A 142 -9.26 -3.82 4.78
CA ALA A 142 -10.41 -4.31 4.02
C ALA A 142 -11.66 -4.47 4.88
N ARG A 143 -11.53 -4.98 6.13
CA ARG A 143 -12.66 -5.08 7.06
C ARG A 143 -13.25 -3.73 7.43
N LEU A 144 -12.41 -2.71 7.67
CA LEU A 144 -12.89 -1.36 7.96
C LEU A 144 -13.63 -0.75 6.77
N LEU A 145 -13.10 -0.89 5.57
CA LEU A 145 -13.73 -0.41 4.35
C LEU A 145 -15.04 -1.16 4.05
N ARG A 146 -15.09 -2.46 4.31
CA ARG A 146 -16.31 -3.26 4.20
C ARG A 146 -17.42 -2.73 5.11
N GLY A 147 -17.11 -2.46 6.37
CA GLY A 147 -18.07 -1.87 7.31
C GLY A 147 -18.55 -0.50 6.83
N LEU A 148 -17.65 0.35 6.34
CA LEU A 148 -17.98 1.68 5.82
C LEU A 148 -18.90 1.62 4.59
N LEU A 149 -18.62 0.74 3.61
CA LEU A 149 -19.45 0.60 2.44
C LEU A 149 -20.82 -0.03 2.76
N SER A 150 -20.85 -0.97 3.71
CA SER A 150 -22.11 -1.51 4.23
C SER A 150 -22.97 -0.42 4.88
N GLU A 151 -22.39 0.51 5.65
CA GLU A 151 -23.08 1.65 6.24
C GLU A 151 -23.63 2.61 5.16
N ILE A 152 -22.88 2.86 4.08
CA ILE A 152 -23.29 3.76 2.98
C ILE A 152 -24.44 3.15 2.16
N THR A 153 -24.34 1.85 1.85
CA THR A 153 -25.24 1.20 0.88
C THR A 153 -26.43 0.50 1.52
N GLY A 154 -26.32 0.18 2.83
CA GLY A 154 -27.28 -0.69 3.50
C GLY A 154 -27.15 -2.17 3.13
N ILE A 155 -26.19 -2.55 2.29
CA ILE A 155 -25.91 -3.94 1.89
C ILE A 155 -25.20 -4.67 3.03
N PRO A 156 -25.67 -5.86 3.47
CA PRO A 156 -25.01 -6.65 4.49
C PRO A 156 -23.55 -6.99 4.16
N GLN A 157 -22.68 -7.07 5.17
CA GLN A 157 -21.25 -7.30 4.97
C GLN A 157 -20.92 -8.65 4.32
N GLU A 158 -21.79 -9.63 4.42
CA GLU A 158 -21.64 -10.98 3.88
C GLU A 158 -22.18 -11.13 2.44
N ALA A 159 -22.81 -10.08 1.92
CA ALA A 159 -23.42 -10.12 0.59
C ALA A 159 -22.37 -9.94 -0.52
N SER A 160 -22.45 -10.77 -1.56
CA SER A 160 -21.56 -10.69 -2.74
C SER A 160 -21.67 -9.35 -3.47
N GLN A 161 -22.82 -8.67 -3.40
CA GLN A 161 -23.01 -7.34 -3.95
C GLN A 161 -22.09 -6.31 -3.28
N LEU A 162 -21.84 -6.45 -1.98
CA LEU A 162 -20.90 -5.58 -1.27
C LEU A 162 -19.46 -5.83 -1.72
N ASP A 163 -19.10 -7.08 -2.00
CA ASP A 163 -17.78 -7.40 -2.58
C ASP A 163 -17.60 -6.72 -3.94
N CYS A 164 -18.63 -6.72 -4.78
CA CYS A 164 -18.61 -5.97 -6.06
C CYS A 164 -18.41 -4.47 -5.82
N CYS A 165 -19.11 -3.88 -4.85
CA CYS A 165 -18.95 -2.46 -4.50
C CYS A 165 -17.51 -2.14 -4.06
N ILE A 166 -16.93 -2.98 -3.20
CA ILE A 166 -15.56 -2.83 -2.72
C ILE A 166 -14.58 -2.95 -3.89
N ALA A 167 -14.69 -4.03 -4.67
CA ALA A 167 -13.81 -4.30 -5.80
C ALA A 167 -13.87 -3.17 -6.85
N SER A 168 -15.06 -2.68 -7.17
CA SER A 168 -15.23 -1.58 -8.13
C SER A 168 -14.66 -0.26 -7.62
N SER A 169 -14.93 0.11 -6.36
CA SER A 169 -14.45 1.36 -5.77
C SER A 169 -12.93 1.37 -5.59
N MET A 170 -12.40 0.34 -4.95
CA MET A 170 -10.95 0.25 -4.69
C MET A 170 -10.17 -0.10 -5.95
N GLY A 171 -10.71 -0.97 -6.81
CA GLY A 171 -10.11 -1.36 -8.08
C GLY A 171 -9.92 -0.18 -9.02
N THR A 172 -10.88 0.74 -9.11
CA THR A 172 -10.75 1.97 -9.90
C THR A 172 -9.58 2.82 -9.42
N CYS A 173 -9.47 3.07 -8.12
CA CYS A 173 -8.35 3.84 -7.56
C CYS A 173 -7.02 3.12 -7.79
N MET A 174 -6.94 1.82 -7.49
CA MET A 174 -5.71 1.03 -7.63
C MET A 174 -5.26 0.96 -9.09
N MET A 175 -6.18 0.77 -10.04
CA MET A 175 -5.86 0.78 -11.47
C MET A 175 -5.18 2.10 -11.87
N LEU A 176 -5.78 3.24 -11.50
CA LEU A 176 -5.22 4.55 -11.85
C LEU A 176 -3.84 4.80 -11.21
N ILE A 177 -3.66 4.38 -9.95
CA ILE A 177 -2.40 4.54 -9.21
C ILE A 177 -1.30 3.62 -9.80
N MET A 178 -1.65 2.39 -10.17
CA MET A 178 -0.69 1.36 -10.58
C MET A 178 -0.39 1.36 -12.08
N LEU A 179 -1.28 1.93 -12.89
CA LEU A 179 -1.13 1.93 -14.35
C LEU A 179 0.10 2.74 -14.77
N ASP A 180 0.97 2.17 -15.60
CA ASP A 180 2.14 2.88 -16.13
C ASP A 180 1.72 4.17 -16.87
N PRO A 181 2.39 5.33 -16.64
CA PRO A 181 1.99 6.59 -17.24
C PRO A 181 2.02 6.61 -18.75
N ALA A 182 2.99 5.96 -19.39
CA ALA A 182 3.06 5.92 -20.84
C ALA A 182 1.90 5.09 -21.40
N PHE A 183 1.59 3.96 -20.75
CA PHE A 183 0.46 3.13 -21.09
C PHE A 183 -0.87 3.84 -20.82
N ALA A 184 -1.00 4.51 -19.66
CA ALA A 184 -2.18 5.30 -19.31
C ALA A 184 -2.46 6.39 -20.34
N ASN A 185 -1.43 7.15 -20.73
CA ASN A 185 -1.55 8.22 -21.72
C ASN A 185 -1.92 7.69 -23.13
N SER A 186 -1.49 6.48 -23.48
CA SER A 186 -1.86 5.84 -24.73
C SER A 186 -3.32 5.40 -24.76
N LEU A 187 -3.81 4.81 -23.66
CA LEU A 187 -5.22 4.32 -23.59
C LEU A 187 -6.21 5.44 -23.28
N PHE A 188 -5.82 6.38 -22.45
CA PHE A 188 -6.67 7.43 -21.90
C PHE A 188 -6.02 8.81 -22.10
N PRO A 189 -5.83 9.29 -23.33
CA PRO A 189 -5.10 10.52 -23.59
C PRO A 189 -5.69 11.74 -22.88
N ASN A 190 -7.00 11.74 -22.65
CA ASN A 190 -7.70 12.83 -21.97
C ASN A 190 -7.59 12.78 -20.43
N LEU A 191 -7.06 11.68 -19.84
CA LEU A 191 -6.71 11.59 -18.41
C LEU A 191 -5.29 12.07 -18.13
N ALA A 192 -4.52 12.42 -19.16
CA ALA A 192 -3.12 12.84 -19.02
C ALA A 192 -2.97 14.15 -18.23
N GLU A 193 -3.96 15.01 -18.26
CA GLU A 193 -4.03 16.18 -17.38
C GLU A 193 -4.50 15.75 -15.98
N LYS A 194 -3.52 15.28 -15.17
CA LYS A 194 -3.73 14.96 -13.76
C LYS A 194 -4.09 16.24 -12.99
N SER A 195 -5.37 16.55 -12.97
CA SER A 195 -5.91 17.72 -12.28
C SER A 195 -6.77 17.32 -11.08
N ALA A 196 -6.99 18.23 -10.15
CA ALA A 196 -7.94 18.03 -9.05
C ALA A 196 -9.36 17.64 -9.55
N SER A 197 -9.67 17.92 -10.81
CA SER A 197 -10.91 17.49 -11.45
C SER A 197 -10.99 15.97 -11.67
N LEU A 198 -9.85 15.29 -11.90
CA LEU A 198 -9.84 13.84 -12.05
C LEU A 198 -10.23 13.14 -10.74
N ASP A 199 -9.69 13.59 -9.61
CA ASP A 199 -10.01 13.03 -8.31
C ASP A 199 -11.50 13.17 -8.01
N GLN A 200 -12.08 14.33 -8.31
CA GLN A 200 -13.51 14.55 -8.14
C GLN A 200 -14.34 13.68 -9.08
N MET A 201 -13.97 13.56 -10.35
CA MET A 201 -14.68 12.69 -11.31
C MET A 201 -14.66 11.22 -10.87
N VAL A 202 -13.52 10.73 -10.35
CA VAL A 202 -13.41 9.37 -9.82
C VAL A 202 -14.31 9.18 -8.59
N LYS A 203 -14.34 10.15 -7.68
CA LYS A 203 -15.23 10.10 -6.50
C LYS A 203 -16.70 10.13 -6.92
N ASP A 204 -17.08 10.99 -7.83
CA ASP A 204 -18.46 11.10 -8.33
C ASP A 204 -18.92 9.78 -8.97
N PHE A 205 -18.05 9.15 -9.77
CA PHE A 205 -18.34 7.85 -10.38
C PHE A 205 -18.51 6.75 -9.31
N ILE A 206 -17.64 6.70 -8.31
CA ILE A 206 -17.73 5.73 -7.21
C ILE A 206 -19.02 5.94 -6.42
N PHE A 207 -19.33 7.17 -6.03
CA PHE A 207 -20.54 7.46 -5.26
C PHE A 207 -21.82 7.18 -6.05
N ALA A 208 -21.87 7.50 -7.34
CA ALA A 208 -23.01 7.16 -8.20
C ALA A 208 -23.22 5.64 -8.27
N GLY A 209 -22.15 4.84 -8.38
CA GLY A 209 -22.21 3.38 -8.36
C GLY A 209 -22.71 2.81 -7.04
N LEU A 210 -22.28 3.38 -5.92
CA LEU A 210 -22.75 2.98 -4.59
C LEU A 210 -24.21 3.34 -4.35
N ASP A 211 -24.67 4.50 -4.82
CA ASP A 211 -26.07 4.93 -4.72
C ASP A 211 -27.00 4.03 -5.55
N ASP A 212 -26.60 3.65 -6.76
CA ASP A 212 -27.34 2.70 -7.61
C ASP A 212 -27.39 1.30 -6.95
N ALA A 213 -26.27 0.83 -6.41
CA ALA A 213 -26.21 -0.45 -5.70
C ALA A 213 -27.15 -0.45 -4.47
N ALA A 214 -27.15 0.64 -3.68
CA ALA A 214 -28.03 0.81 -2.53
C ALA A 214 -29.52 0.85 -2.94
N ALA A 215 -29.84 1.51 -4.05
CA ALA A 215 -31.23 1.58 -4.55
C ALA A 215 -31.76 0.22 -5.02
N LYS A 216 -30.88 -0.61 -5.63
CA LYS A 216 -31.25 -1.96 -6.11
C LYS A 216 -31.29 -3.01 -5.02
N TRP A 217 -30.66 -2.76 -3.89
CA TRP A 217 -30.66 -3.67 -2.75
C TRP A 217 -31.94 -3.58 -1.92
N ARG A 218 -32.61 -2.42 -1.88
CA ARG A 218 -33.88 -2.19 -1.13
C ARG A 218 -35.05 -2.84 -1.83
#